data_2409e526578634c14b247ccbe887d6dd
#
_entry.id   2409e526578634c14b247ccbe887d6dd
#
_cell.length_a   1.000
_cell.length_b   1.000
_cell.length_c   1.000
_cell.angle_alpha   90.00
_cell.angle_beta   90.00
_cell.angle_gamma   90.00
#
_symmetry.space_group_name_H-M   'P 1'
#
loop_
_entity.id
_entity.type
_entity.pdbx_description
1 polymer ?
#
loop_
_entity_poly.entity_id
_entity_poly.type
_entity_poly.pdbx_seq_one_letter_code
_entity_poly.pdbx_strand_id
1 'polypeptide(L)'
;MGWNSWNSFANIVNSQIVQQQARTLASNGMKEAGYEYVVIDEGWWLGERDAAGSIVVNPKQWPAIQPGQKDGDMANIAAYIHGLGLKAGIYTDAGRDGCSMYPDSGPKLLNTGSEGHYDQDFLQFSKWGFDYVKVDWCGGAKEGLSGAIQYAQIARAIQNAEKITGRKLYFSICEWGSQNPWFWGPGVGGIESTIWRTGGDIIPPVVESLHDAEHDKRVITSENVLDSFDAGLHAEAQHTGYYNDLDMMVMGMRGMTDALDRTHMGLWAISSAPLMVGSDLTRLSRATVSLLTNKEALAIHNDPYGLQPIKVDEPAHGIQIWAKPMAIAGRRVVAILNRTDASTQVKVNWEKLGLKGAPRSLRNVWNGMDLDTANASVSVPAHDLALIIVDGDDKAPVEYPANQDNITGIQATRGPTFARLQYANTSGHVVVVQVKNTSGFSTALALPPTVGSEGGTIGLILPRGTADLSFEGQQAAIRKLDVYLW
;
A
#
# COMPACT_ATOMS: atom_id res chain seq x y z
N MET A 1 -8.07 0.36 -1.21
CA MET A 1 -8.13 1.83 -1.43
C MET A 1 -9.15 2.42 -0.46
N GLY A 2 -8.95 3.67 -0.02
CA GLY A 2 -9.86 4.27 0.95
C GLY A 2 -9.46 5.68 1.37
N TRP A 3 -9.95 6.06 2.54
CA TRP A 3 -9.66 7.30 3.22
C TRP A 3 -9.19 7.03 4.65
N ASN A 4 -8.26 7.84 5.15
CA ASN A 4 -7.78 7.79 6.54
C ASN A 4 -7.81 9.19 7.15
N SER A 5 -8.19 9.28 8.41
CA SER A 5 -8.47 10.55 9.08
C SER A 5 -7.22 11.36 9.48
N TRP A 6 -6.03 10.74 9.57
CA TRP A 6 -4.87 11.36 10.25
C TRP A 6 -4.44 12.68 9.63
N ASN A 7 -4.15 12.69 8.34
CA ASN A 7 -3.50 13.83 7.71
C ASN A 7 -4.31 15.13 7.75
N SER A 8 -5.65 15.03 7.74
CA SER A 8 -6.52 16.21 7.78
C SER A 8 -7.10 16.52 9.17
N PHE A 9 -7.22 15.52 10.03
CA PHE A 9 -7.97 15.70 11.28
C PHE A 9 -7.19 15.29 12.53
N ALA A 10 -6.05 14.60 12.39
CA ALA A 10 -5.27 14.14 13.52
C ALA A 10 -6.16 13.58 14.65
N ASN A 11 -5.86 13.88 15.90
CA ASN A 11 -6.61 13.41 17.07
C ASN A 11 -7.91 14.18 17.38
N ILE A 12 -8.28 15.18 16.56
CA ILE A 12 -9.61 15.83 16.66
C ILE A 12 -10.69 15.07 15.90
N VAL A 13 -10.34 13.96 15.24
CA VAL A 13 -11.28 13.08 14.56
C VAL A 13 -12.42 12.67 15.48
N ASN A 14 -13.64 12.69 14.98
CA ASN A 14 -14.84 12.35 15.74
C ASN A 14 -15.91 11.72 14.84
N SER A 15 -16.96 11.21 15.45
CA SER A 15 -18.06 10.55 14.76
C SER A 15 -18.67 11.39 13.63
N GLN A 16 -18.84 12.71 13.83
CA GLN A 16 -19.44 13.59 12.83
C GLN A 16 -18.51 13.76 11.60
N ILE A 17 -17.22 13.98 11.83
CA ILE A 17 -16.21 14.07 10.76
C ILE A 17 -16.22 12.77 9.93
N VAL A 18 -16.11 11.61 10.59
CA VAL A 18 -16.08 10.33 9.90
C VAL A 18 -17.34 10.08 9.09
N GLN A 19 -18.52 10.40 9.64
CA GLN A 19 -19.79 10.31 8.90
C GLN A 19 -19.80 11.20 7.66
N GLN A 20 -19.27 12.41 7.76
CA GLN A 20 -19.20 13.33 6.62
C GLN A 20 -18.25 12.82 5.53
N GLN A 21 -17.04 12.36 5.91
CA GLN A 21 -16.06 11.82 4.97
C GLN A 21 -16.59 10.54 4.30
N ALA A 22 -17.21 9.63 5.06
CA ALA A 22 -17.81 8.41 4.52
C ALA A 22 -18.94 8.70 3.52
N ARG A 23 -19.82 9.66 3.80
CA ARG A 23 -20.86 10.09 2.83
C ARG A 23 -20.24 10.69 1.57
N THR A 24 -19.21 11.51 1.71
CA THR A 24 -18.53 12.12 0.57
C THR A 24 -17.89 11.06 -0.31
N LEU A 25 -17.15 10.13 0.29
CA LEU A 25 -16.52 9.01 -0.42
C LEU A 25 -17.58 8.16 -1.16
N ALA A 26 -18.73 7.93 -0.53
CA ALA A 26 -19.83 7.15 -1.11
C ALA A 26 -20.58 7.87 -2.24
N SER A 27 -20.41 9.20 -2.43
CA SER A 27 -21.23 9.99 -3.36
C SER A 27 -20.45 10.78 -4.42
N ASN A 28 -19.13 10.85 -4.32
CA ASN A 28 -18.32 11.65 -5.26
C ASN A 28 -17.67 10.84 -6.40
N GLY A 29 -18.05 9.57 -6.56
CA GLY A 29 -17.52 8.67 -7.59
C GLY A 29 -16.32 7.82 -7.14
N MET A 30 -15.74 8.07 -5.97
CA MET A 30 -14.61 7.29 -5.47
C MET A 30 -15.00 5.88 -5.08
N LYS A 31 -16.18 5.68 -4.46
CA LYS A 31 -16.68 4.34 -4.13
C LYS A 31 -16.84 3.47 -5.38
N GLU A 32 -17.44 4.00 -6.43
CA GLU A 32 -17.59 3.32 -7.73
C GLU A 32 -16.24 3.02 -8.39
N ALA A 33 -15.23 3.82 -8.07
CA ALA A 33 -13.85 3.62 -8.52
C ALA A 33 -13.08 2.58 -7.67
N GLY A 34 -13.68 2.07 -6.57
CA GLY A 34 -13.11 1.03 -5.73
C GLY A 34 -12.48 1.51 -4.41
N TYR A 35 -12.68 2.76 -4.02
CA TYR A 35 -12.30 3.22 -2.68
C TYR A 35 -13.35 2.74 -1.68
N GLU A 36 -12.99 1.76 -0.86
CA GLU A 36 -13.95 1.05 -0.01
C GLU A 36 -13.76 1.29 1.48
N TYR A 37 -12.54 1.65 1.91
CA TYR A 37 -12.20 1.76 3.32
C TYR A 37 -12.36 3.18 3.85
N VAL A 38 -12.92 3.30 5.05
CA VAL A 38 -12.92 4.51 5.87
C VAL A 38 -12.21 4.18 7.17
N VAL A 39 -10.98 4.68 7.32
CA VAL A 39 -10.09 4.34 8.43
C VAL A 39 -10.06 5.46 9.44
N ILE A 40 -10.42 5.14 10.68
CA ILE A 40 -10.30 6.01 11.83
C ILE A 40 -8.91 5.81 12.41
N ASP A 41 -8.07 6.82 12.28
CA ASP A 41 -6.71 6.83 12.81
C ASP A 41 -6.71 7.16 14.32
N GLU A 42 -5.57 7.50 14.89
CA GLU A 42 -5.44 7.83 16.31
C GLU A 42 -6.42 8.93 16.75
N GLY A 43 -6.90 8.85 18.01
CA GLY A 43 -7.75 9.88 18.63
C GLY A 43 -9.13 9.41 19.04
N TRP A 44 -9.44 8.11 18.99
CA TRP A 44 -10.77 7.60 19.37
C TRP A 44 -10.90 7.23 20.87
N TRP A 45 -9.84 7.18 21.63
CA TRP A 45 -9.75 6.76 23.04
C TRP A 45 -9.60 7.92 24.03
N LEU A 46 -9.76 7.60 25.33
CA LEU A 46 -9.52 8.54 26.44
C LEU A 46 -8.11 8.45 27.05
N GLY A 47 -7.29 7.49 26.63
CA GLY A 47 -5.95 7.28 27.20
C GLY A 47 -5.95 6.48 28.50
N GLU A 48 -6.91 5.57 28.66
CA GLU A 48 -7.01 4.66 29.80
C GLU A 48 -7.62 3.32 29.38
N ARG A 49 -7.48 2.34 30.24
CA ARG A 49 -8.17 1.04 30.13
C ARG A 49 -9.11 0.88 31.30
N ASP A 50 -10.24 0.20 31.09
CA ASP A 50 -11.19 -0.15 32.14
C ASP A 50 -10.67 -1.29 33.03
N ALA A 51 -11.45 -1.67 34.06
CA ALA A 51 -11.08 -2.74 34.99
C ALA A 51 -10.98 -4.13 34.30
N ALA A 52 -11.55 -4.30 33.11
CA ALA A 52 -11.43 -5.50 32.30
C ALA A 52 -10.23 -5.46 31.34
N GLY A 53 -9.47 -4.35 31.31
CA GLY A 53 -8.33 -4.13 30.44
C GLY A 53 -8.69 -3.61 29.04
N SER A 54 -9.94 -3.26 28.76
CA SER A 54 -10.37 -2.72 27.47
C SER A 54 -10.02 -1.24 27.34
N ILE A 55 -9.61 -0.81 26.14
CA ILE A 55 -9.38 0.62 25.86
C ILE A 55 -10.70 1.38 25.99
N VAL A 56 -10.70 2.48 26.77
CA VAL A 56 -11.88 3.31 26.96
C VAL A 56 -12.04 4.27 25.80
N VAL A 57 -13.19 4.18 25.12
CA VAL A 57 -13.54 5.06 24.00
C VAL A 57 -14.00 6.43 24.55
N ASN A 58 -13.63 7.52 23.87
CA ASN A 58 -14.07 8.86 24.23
C ASN A 58 -15.56 9.07 23.90
N PRO A 59 -16.50 9.08 24.87
CA PRO A 59 -17.92 9.14 24.57
C PRO A 59 -18.37 10.49 24.01
N LYS A 60 -17.61 11.57 24.22
CA LYS A 60 -17.92 12.90 23.66
C LYS A 60 -17.58 12.99 22.18
N GLN A 61 -16.48 12.36 21.75
CA GLN A 61 -16.10 12.31 20.33
C GLN A 61 -16.89 11.23 19.57
N TRP A 62 -17.30 10.17 20.26
CA TRP A 62 -18.01 9.01 19.68
C TRP A 62 -19.36 8.78 20.36
N PRO A 63 -20.31 9.75 20.24
CA PRO A 63 -21.66 9.58 20.77
C PRO A 63 -22.45 8.54 19.99
N ALA A 64 -23.56 8.13 20.56
CA ALA A 64 -24.59 7.35 19.87
C ALA A 64 -25.05 8.06 18.58
N ILE A 65 -25.16 7.29 17.48
CA ILE A 65 -25.58 7.82 16.16
C ILE A 65 -27.09 7.64 15.99
N GLN A 66 -27.66 6.60 16.60
CA GLN A 66 -29.07 6.24 16.49
C GLN A 66 -29.68 6.00 17.88
N PRO A 67 -31.03 6.17 18.05
CA PRO A 67 -31.71 5.85 19.28
C PRO A 67 -31.44 4.41 19.73
N GLY A 68 -31.16 4.22 21.02
CA GLY A 68 -30.88 2.92 21.63
C GLY A 68 -29.43 2.48 21.61
N GLN A 69 -28.55 3.19 20.89
CA GLN A 69 -27.10 2.98 20.96
C GLN A 69 -26.50 3.62 22.21
N LYS A 70 -25.28 3.24 22.55
CA LYS A 70 -24.51 3.80 23.68
C LYS A 70 -23.41 4.74 23.17
N ASP A 71 -23.19 5.81 23.93
CA ASP A 71 -22.00 6.65 23.72
C ASP A 71 -20.72 5.85 24.01
N GLY A 72 -19.66 6.15 23.28
CA GLY A 72 -18.39 5.46 23.45
C GLY A 72 -18.37 4.02 22.94
N ASP A 73 -19.25 3.66 22.02
CA ASP A 73 -19.25 2.35 21.35
C ASP A 73 -18.85 2.51 19.87
N MET A 74 -17.66 2.04 19.51
CA MET A 74 -17.14 2.14 18.14
C MET A 74 -17.91 1.27 17.14
N ALA A 75 -18.71 0.30 17.59
CA ALA A 75 -19.60 -0.44 16.71
C ALA A 75 -20.64 0.46 16.02
N ASN A 76 -21.02 1.59 16.62
CA ASN A 76 -21.96 2.54 16.04
C ASN A 76 -21.44 3.13 14.73
N ILE A 77 -20.17 3.58 14.73
CA ILE A 77 -19.56 4.19 13.55
C ILE A 77 -19.20 3.13 12.49
N ALA A 78 -18.76 1.94 12.90
CA ALA A 78 -18.53 0.84 11.97
C ALA A 78 -19.82 0.44 11.24
N ALA A 79 -20.93 0.30 11.96
CA ALA A 79 -22.23 0.01 11.37
C ALA A 79 -22.73 1.13 10.43
N TYR A 80 -22.47 2.40 10.78
CA TYR A 80 -22.79 3.53 9.91
C TYR A 80 -22.03 3.46 8.59
N ILE A 81 -20.70 3.21 8.63
CA ILE A 81 -19.85 3.07 7.45
C ILE A 81 -20.33 1.90 6.58
N HIS A 82 -20.65 0.76 7.18
CA HIS A 82 -21.23 -0.40 6.49
C HIS A 82 -22.58 -0.08 5.84
N GLY A 83 -23.42 0.74 6.49
CA GLY A 83 -24.69 1.19 5.92
C GLY A 83 -24.57 1.98 4.62
N LEU A 84 -23.38 2.56 4.34
CA LEU A 84 -23.04 3.20 3.07
C LEU A 84 -22.42 2.22 2.04
N GLY A 85 -22.29 0.93 2.40
CA GLY A 85 -21.63 -0.11 1.59
C GLY A 85 -20.12 0.08 1.52
N LEU A 86 -19.51 0.62 2.58
CA LEU A 86 -18.08 0.81 2.76
C LEU A 86 -17.56 -0.11 3.86
N LYS A 87 -16.25 -0.21 4.00
CA LYS A 87 -15.54 -0.99 5.02
C LYS A 87 -14.95 -0.06 6.07
N ALA A 88 -15.01 -0.46 7.34
CA ALA A 88 -14.52 0.33 8.46
C ALA A 88 -13.10 -0.10 8.88
N GLY A 89 -12.22 0.87 9.11
CA GLY A 89 -10.88 0.67 9.65
C GLY A 89 -10.68 1.38 10.98
N ILE A 90 -9.80 0.84 11.81
CA ILE A 90 -9.42 1.38 13.11
C ILE A 90 -7.89 1.39 13.28
N TYR A 91 -7.41 2.16 14.24
CA TYR A 91 -6.00 2.32 14.57
C TYR A 91 -5.68 1.82 15.98
N THR A 92 -4.47 1.28 16.18
CA THR A 92 -3.83 1.06 17.47
C THR A 92 -2.32 1.15 17.33
N ASP A 93 -1.56 0.96 18.42
CA ASP A 93 -0.09 0.88 18.43
C ASP A 93 0.36 -0.49 18.93
N ALA A 94 1.50 -0.96 18.43
CA ALA A 94 2.08 -2.24 18.85
C ALA A 94 2.74 -2.20 20.24
N GLY A 95 3.08 -1.02 20.74
CA GLY A 95 3.59 -0.84 22.12
C GLY A 95 2.45 -0.61 23.10
N ARG A 96 2.83 -0.21 24.34
CA ARG A 96 1.87 0.12 25.41
C ARG A 96 1.18 1.45 25.20
N ASP A 97 1.91 2.43 24.68
CA ASP A 97 1.42 3.78 24.42
C ASP A 97 1.30 4.00 22.92
N GLY A 98 0.30 4.75 22.46
CA GLY A 98 0.20 5.23 21.08
C GLY A 98 1.06 6.48 20.83
N CYS A 99 0.96 7.06 19.62
CA CYS A 99 1.72 8.27 19.24
C CYS A 99 1.32 9.52 20.05
N SER A 100 0.13 9.56 20.62
CA SER A 100 -0.33 10.60 21.54
C SER A 100 0.52 10.75 22.82
N MET A 101 1.45 9.83 23.06
CA MET A 101 2.44 10.03 24.13
C MET A 101 3.47 11.13 23.80
N TYR A 102 3.64 11.50 22.55
CA TYR A 102 4.53 12.60 22.15
C TYR A 102 3.85 13.96 22.30
N PRO A 103 4.56 15.01 22.79
CA PRO A 103 3.97 16.32 23.04
C PRO A 103 3.26 16.94 21.83
N ASP A 104 3.81 16.72 20.64
CA ASP A 104 3.34 17.34 19.40
C ASP A 104 2.07 16.66 18.83
N SER A 105 1.66 15.53 19.39
CA SER A 105 0.46 14.79 18.97
C SER A 105 -0.82 15.20 19.70
N GLY A 106 -0.77 16.21 20.56
CA GLY A 106 -1.91 16.66 21.38
C GLY A 106 -1.78 16.28 22.86
N PRO A 107 -2.90 16.13 23.58
CA PRO A 107 -2.85 15.72 24.99
C PRO A 107 -2.13 14.41 25.16
N LYS A 108 -1.21 14.32 26.10
CA LYS A 108 -0.48 13.10 26.40
C LYS A 108 -1.42 12.04 26.95
N LEU A 109 -1.72 11.04 26.15
CA LEU A 109 -2.56 9.90 26.53
C LEU A 109 -1.68 8.64 26.64
N LEU A 110 -1.81 7.91 27.73
CA LEU A 110 -1.04 6.71 28.02
C LEU A 110 -1.93 5.46 27.98
N ASN A 111 -1.33 4.28 27.87
CA ASN A 111 -2.01 2.99 27.82
C ASN A 111 -3.02 2.87 26.66
N THR A 112 -2.75 3.50 25.55
CA THR A 112 -3.60 3.50 24.36
C THR A 112 -3.15 2.49 23.30
N GLY A 113 -1.91 1.96 23.41
CA GLY A 113 -1.43 0.90 22.56
C GLY A 113 -1.86 -0.49 23.06
N SER A 114 -1.59 -1.53 22.28
CA SER A 114 -2.14 -2.89 22.50
C SER A 114 -1.13 -3.88 23.07
N GLU A 115 0.09 -3.47 23.44
CA GLU A 115 1.05 -4.39 24.04
C GLU A 115 0.50 -5.04 25.32
N GLY A 116 0.62 -6.37 25.40
CA GLY A 116 0.05 -7.16 26.50
C GLY A 116 -1.45 -7.43 26.38
N HIS A 117 -2.14 -6.85 25.38
CA HIS A 117 -3.60 -6.96 25.17
C HIS A 117 -3.98 -7.37 23.74
N TYR A 118 -3.04 -7.86 22.91
CA TYR A 118 -3.31 -8.11 21.49
C TYR A 118 -4.56 -8.99 21.26
N ASP A 119 -4.67 -10.15 21.88
CA ASP A 119 -5.84 -11.02 21.68
C ASP A 119 -7.15 -10.35 22.11
N GLN A 120 -7.15 -9.56 23.19
CA GLN A 120 -8.30 -8.85 23.69
C GLN A 120 -8.73 -7.72 22.72
N ASP A 121 -7.79 -6.87 22.33
CA ASP A 121 -8.08 -5.67 21.56
C ASP A 121 -8.49 -6.03 20.12
N PHE A 122 -7.77 -6.92 19.44
CA PHE A 122 -8.09 -7.32 18.07
C PHE A 122 -9.41 -8.11 18.00
N LEU A 123 -9.73 -8.91 19.03
CA LEU A 123 -11.06 -9.52 19.16
C LEU A 123 -12.14 -8.45 19.35
N GLN A 124 -11.88 -7.40 20.12
CA GLN A 124 -12.82 -6.31 20.32
C GLN A 124 -13.03 -5.50 19.03
N PHE A 125 -11.96 -5.17 18.29
CA PHE A 125 -12.06 -4.49 17.00
C PHE A 125 -12.90 -5.30 16.00
N SER A 126 -12.67 -6.60 15.93
CA SER A 126 -13.47 -7.50 15.10
C SER A 126 -14.95 -7.55 15.54
N LYS A 127 -15.24 -7.59 16.86
CA LYS A 127 -16.61 -7.56 17.40
C LYS A 127 -17.30 -6.22 17.15
N TRP A 128 -16.60 -5.10 17.15
CA TRP A 128 -17.16 -3.80 16.75
C TRP A 128 -17.47 -3.72 15.26
N GLY A 129 -16.99 -4.69 14.47
CA GLY A 129 -17.30 -4.79 13.06
C GLY A 129 -16.26 -4.13 12.15
N PHE A 130 -15.07 -3.82 12.65
CA PHE A 130 -14.00 -3.32 11.79
C PHE A 130 -13.50 -4.39 10.83
N ASP A 131 -13.04 -3.95 9.64
CA ASP A 131 -12.54 -4.77 8.52
C ASP A 131 -11.05 -4.54 8.25
N TYR A 132 -10.45 -3.53 8.89
CA TYR A 132 -9.07 -3.11 8.70
C TYR A 132 -8.51 -2.57 10.01
N VAL A 133 -7.22 -2.82 10.26
CA VAL A 133 -6.52 -2.23 11.40
C VAL A 133 -5.14 -1.73 10.98
N LYS A 134 -4.87 -0.45 11.26
CA LYS A 134 -3.53 0.14 11.20
C LYS A 134 -2.89 -0.01 12.59
N VAL A 135 -1.70 -0.58 12.64
CA VAL A 135 -0.95 -0.75 13.88
C VAL A 135 0.35 0.03 13.80
N ASP A 136 0.46 1.05 14.61
CA ASP A 136 1.60 1.96 14.65
C ASP A 136 2.74 1.46 15.56
N TRP A 137 3.81 2.23 15.66
CA TRP A 137 5.05 1.79 16.30
C TRP A 137 5.60 2.77 17.35
N CYS A 138 4.88 3.82 17.71
CA CYS A 138 5.37 4.84 18.63
C CYS A 138 5.76 4.27 19.99
N GLY A 139 4.88 3.48 20.60
CA GLY A 139 5.15 2.78 21.85
C GLY A 139 6.21 1.71 21.67
N GLY A 140 6.14 0.93 20.59
CA GLY A 140 7.11 -0.10 20.29
C GLY A 140 8.53 0.45 20.13
N ALA A 141 8.70 1.59 19.45
CA ALA A 141 9.99 2.28 19.32
C ALA A 141 10.50 2.78 20.67
N LYS A 142 9.64 3.43 21.47
CA LYS A 142 9.98 3.94 22.79
C LYS A 142 10.44 2.83 23.76
N GLU A 143 9.82 1.68 23.67
CA GLU A 143 10.10 0.52 24.53
C GLU A 143 11.25 -0.34 23.99
N GLY A 144 11.76 -0.05 22.79
CA GLY A 144 12.85 -0.80 22.17
C GLY A 144 12.44 -2.21 21.76
N LEU A 145 11.17 -2.42 21.39
CA LEU A 145 10.66 -3.73 21.01
C LEU A 145 11.17 -4.17 19.64
N SER A 146 11.04 -5.46 19.34
CA SER A 146 11.31 -6.00 18.01
C SER A 146 10.04 -5.99 17.16
N GLY A 147 10.01 -5.22 16.06
CA GLY A 147 8.89 -5.15 15.15
C GLY A 147 8.52 -6.53 14.62
N ALA A 148 9.48 -7.28 14.10
CA ALA A 148 9.23 -8.62 13.57
C ALA A 148 8.53 -9.56 14.59
N ILE A 149 8.88 -9.46 15.88
CA ILE A 149 8.27 -10.27 16.95
C ILE A 149 6.86 -9.76 17.28
N GLN A 150 6.72 -8.45 17.50
CA GLN A 150 5.44 -7.88 17.92
C GLN A 150 4.37 -8.02 16.81
N TYR A 151 4.71 -7.65 15.59
CA TYR A 151 3.77 -7.77 14.48
C TYR A 151 3.43 -9.23 14.12
N ALA A 152 4.34 -10.19 14.39
CA ALA A 152 3.99 -11.61 14.28
C ALA A 152 3.01 -12.08 15.38
N GLN A 153 3.07 -11.52 16.59
CA GLN A 153 2.08 -11.78 17.65
C GLN A 153 0.73 -11.15 17.30
N ILE A 154 0.75 -9.92 16.80
CA ILE A 154 -0.44 -9.19 16.33
C ILE A 154 -1.13 -9.95 15.18
N ALA A 155 -0.38 -10.41 14.19
CA ALA A 155 -0.93 -11.22 13.09
C ALA A 155 -1.65 -12.48 13.60
N ARG A 156 -1.10 -13.15 14.61
CA ARG A 156 -1.76 -14.30 15.27
C ARG A 156 -3.04 -13.87 16.02
N ALA A 157 -3.02 -12.74 16.72
CA ALA A 157 -4.20 -12.22 17.41
C ALA A 157 -5.33 -11.88 16.41
N ILE A 158 -4.98 -11.28 15.26
CA ILE A 158 -5.92 -11.03 14.15
C ILE A 158 -6.55 -12.34 13.65
N GLN A 159 -5.72 -13.37 13.38
CA GLN A 159 -6.21 -14.68 12.93
C GLN A 159 -7.08 -15.37 13.99
N ASN A 160 -6.77 -15.23 15.29
CA ASN A 160 -7.59 -15.74 16.38
C ASN A 160 -8.94 -15.02 16.45
N ALA A 161 -8.95 -13.69 16.31
CA ALA A 161 -10.18 -12.90 16.25
C ALA A 161 -11.06 -13.32 15.06
N GLU A 162 -10.47 -13.53 13.87
CA GLU A 162 -11.17 -14.02 12.68
C GLU A 162 -11.81 -15.40 12.92
N LYS A 163 -11.09 -16.34 13.52
CA LYS A 163 -11.64 -17.67 13.85
C LYS A 163 -12.87 -17.60 14.78
N ILE A 164 -12.88 -16.63 15.70
CA ILE A 164 -13.98 -16.47 16.68
C ILE A 164 -15.18 -15.75 16.07
N THR A 165 -14.94 -14.72 15.26
CA THR A 165 -16.00 -13.80 14.78
C THR A 165 -16.42 -14.08 13.35
N GLY A 166 -15.61 -14.79 12.55
CA GLY A 166 -15.78 -14.94 11.11
C GLY A 166 -15.42 -13.69 10.30
N ARG A 167 -14.90 -12.62 10.95
CA ARG A 167 -14.58 -11.34 10.31
C ARG A 167 -13.06 -11.17 10.16
N LYS A 168 -12.61 -11.01 8.92
CA LYS A 168 -11.21 -10.73 8.60
C LYS A 168 -10.90 -9.25 8.85
N LEU A 169 -9.80 -8.99 9.58
CA LEU A 169 -9.19 -7.67 9.70
C LEU A 169 -8.02 -7.58 8.72
N TYR A 170 -8.08 -6.67 7.75
CA TYR A 170 -6.94 -6.38 6.88
C TYR A 170 -5.84 -5.69 7.69
N PHE A 171 -4.61 -6.21 7.62
CA PHE A 171 -3.52 -5.81 8.50
C PHE A 171 -2.59 -4.81 7.84
N SER A 172 -2.40 -3.65 8.48
CA SER A 172 -1.48 -2.60 8.08
C SER A 172 -0.44 -2.35 9.16
N ILE A 173 0.81 -2.60 8.83
CA ILE A 173 1.99 -2.39 9.67
C ILE A 173 2.50 -0.97 9.44
N CYS A 174 2.62 -0.17 10.52
CA CYS A 174 3.06 1.22 10.43
C CYS A 174 4.28 1.47 11.34
N GLU A 175 5.44 0.85 11.01
CA GLU A 175 6.69 1.05 11.75
C GLU A 175 7.72 1.91 10.98
N TRP A 176 7.23 2.66 9.98
CA TRP A 176 7.94 3.69 9.21
C TRP A 176 9.22 3.21 8.53
N GLY A 177 9.37 1.91 8.27
CA GLY A 177 10.58 1.34 7.67
C GLY A 177 11.77 1.21 8.63
N SER A 178 11.59 1.56 9.92
CA SER A 178 12.68 1.69 10.89
C SER A 178 13.39 0.37 11.18
N GLN A 179 12.70 -0.77 11.05
CA GLN A 179 13.25 -2.13 11.22
C GLN A 179 13.14 -2.98 9.94
N ASN A 180 13.09 -2.32 8.78
CA ASN A 180 13.09 -2.95 7.45
C ASN A 180 11.93 -3.97 7.27
N PRO A 181 10.67 -3.55 7.36
CA PRO A 181 9.50 -4.43 7.32
C PRO A 181 9.36 -5.21 6.00
N TRP A 182 9.97 -4.77 4.93
CA TRP A 182 10.02 -5.50 3.67
C TRP A 182 10.75 -6.86 3.75
N PHE A 183 11.57 -7.11 4.79
CA PHE A 183 12.21 -8.41 4.99
C PHE A 183 11.37 -9.41 5.80
N TRP A 184 10.48 -8.93 6.66
CA TRP A 184 9.70 -9.79 7.56
C TRP A 184 8.18 -9.56 7.48
N GLY A 185 7.72 -8.48 6.87
CA GLY A 185 6.31 -8.15 6.69
C GLY A 185 5.56 -9.14 5.79
N PRO A 186 6.14 -9.57 4.63
CA PRO A 186 5.50 -10.61 3.83
C PRO A 186 5.33 -11.89 4.64
N GLY A 187 4.07 -12.35 4.77
CA GLY A 187 3.72 -13.57 5.50
C GLY A 187 3.97 -13.54 7.01
N VAL A 188 4.12 -12.35 7.62
CA VAL A 188 4.34 -12.19 9.06
C VAL A 188 3.27 -12.96 9.86
N GLY A 189 3.70 -13.80 10.82
CA GLY A 189 2.78 -14.64 11.59
C GLY A 189 1.93 -15.60 10.77
N GLY A 190 2.25 -15.83 9.49
CA GLY A 190 1.49 -16.69 8.57
C GLY A 190 0.27 -16.01 7.92
N ILE A 191 0.17 -14.66 8.00
CA ILE A 191 -0.96 -13.93 7.40
C ILE A 191 -0.87 -13.91 5.87
N GLU A 192 -2.00 -14.04 5.18
CA GLU A 192 -2.08 -14.17 3.72
C GLU A 192 -1.91 -12.84 2.97
N SER A 193 -2.12 -11.73 3.65
CA SER A 193 -1.98 -10.41 3.05
C SER A 193 -1.68 -9.35 4.10
N THR A 194 -0.80 -8.43 3.79
CA THR A 194 -0.46 -7.29 4.64
C THR A 194 0.15 -6.15 3.82
N ILE A 195 0.08 -4.95 4.36
CA ILE A 195 0.82 -3.80 3.88
C ILE A 195 1.75 -3.31 4.99
N TRP A 196 2.85 -2.68 4.63
CA TRP A 196 3.79 -2.10 5.61
C TRP A 196 4.33 -0.76 5.13
N ARG A 197 4.33 0.22 6.02
CA ARG A 197 4.95 1.51 5.80
C ARG A 197 6.46 1.36 5.61
N THR A 198 6.97 2.05 4.61
CA THR A 198 8.39 1.97 4.20
C THR A 198 9.20 3.19 4.61
N GLY A 199 8.54 4.27 5.00
CA GLY A 199 9.16 5.52 5.39
C GLY A 199 8.35 6.29 6.44
N GLY A 200 8.88 7.44 6.87
CA GLY A 200 8.20 8.39 7.75
C GLY A 200 6.94 8.99 7.11
N ASP A 201 6.26 9.85 7.85
CA ASP A 201 5.04 10.49 7.37
C ASP A 201 5.34 11.50 6.27
N ILE A 202 4.53 11.47 5.21
CA ILE A 202 4.62 12.37 4.06
C ILE A 202 4.33 13.83 4.45
N ILE A 203 3.54 14.04 5.50
CA ILE A 203 3.22 15.36 5.99
C ILE A 203 4.32 15.82 6.95
N PRO A 204 4.89 17.03 6.73
CA PRO A 204 5.83 17.58 7.68
C PRO A 204 5.22 17.67 9.08
N PRO A 205 5.98 17.37 10.15
CA PRO A 205 5.50 17.50 11.50
C PRO A 205 5.05 18.94 11.78
N VAL A 206 3.92 19.08 12.48
CA VAL A 206 3.40 20.39 12.90
C VAL A 206 3.44 20.50 14.39
N VAL A 207 4.12 21.52 14.86
CA VAL A 207 4.35 21.76 16.27
C VAL A 207 3.14 22.43 16.97
N GLU A 208 2.23 23.08 16.26
CA GLU A 208 1.28 24.00 16.90
C GLU A 208 -0.21 23.83 16.56
N SER A 209 -0.62 22.97 15.64
CA SER A 209 -2.01 23.03 15.19
C SER A 209 -2.69 21.71 14.77
N LEU A 210 -2.30 20.59 15.33
CA LEU A 210 -3.01 19.31 15.15
C LEU A 210 -4.48 19.37 15.63
N HIS A 211 -4.90 20.48 16.23
CA HIS A 211 -6.24 20.67 16.78
C HIS A 211 -7.15 21.58 15.95
N ASP A 212 -6.64 22.16 14.87
CA ASP A 212 -7.38 23.12 14.06
C ASP A 212 -7.10 22.97 12.57
N ALA A 213 -7.95 22.19 11.88
CA ALA A 213 -7.84 21.98 10.43
C ALA A 213 -7.97 23.29 9.62
N GLU A 214 -8.57 24.35 10.18
CA GLU A 214 -8.69 25.65 9.51
C GLU A 214 -7.39 26.46 9.56
N HIS A 215 -6.54 26.22 10.57
CA HIS A 215 -5.28 26.91 10.78
C HIS A 215 -4.05 26.06 10.49
N ASP A 216 -4.24 24.89 9.88
CA ASP A 216 -3.12 24.02 9.46
C ASP A 216 -2.23 24.77 8.47
N LYS A 217 -1.00 25.07 8.89
CA LYS A 217 0.00 25.77 8.10
C LYS A 217 0.94 24.84 7.33
N ARG A 218 0.75 23.52 7.43
CA ARG A 218 1.58 22.55 6.71
C ARG A 218 1.47 22.78 5.21
N VAL A 219 2.60 22.75 4.54
CA VAL A 219 2.70 22.90 3.08
C VAL A 219 3.41 21.67 2.56
N ILE A 220 2.73 20.90 1.72
CA ILE A 220 3.31 19.75 1.05
C ILE A 220 4.20 20.24 -0.09
N THR A 221 5.38 19.67 -0.21
CA THR A 221 6.32 19.94 -1.29
C THR A 221 6.51 18.72 -2.18
N SER A 222 7.17 18.92 -3.33
CA SER A 222 7.56 17.81 -4.20
C SER A 222 8.50 16.83 -3.48
N GLU A 223 9.38 17.31 -2.62
CA GLU A 223 10.30 16.48 -1.84
C GLU A 223 9.53 15.51 -0.94
N ASN A 224 8.48 15.96 -0.23
CA ASN A 224 7.69 15.06 0.62
C ASN A 224 7.14 13.87 -0.16
N VAL A 225 6.59 14.11 -1.36
CA VAL A 225 6.04 13.06 -2.22
C VAL A 225 7.14 12.15 -2.76
N LEU A 226 8.25 12.74 -3.21
CA LEU A 226 9.35 12.00 -3.83
C LEU A 226 10.17 11.21 -2.81
N ASP A 227 10.37 11.73 -1.60
CA ASP A 227 11.07 11.02 -0.51
C ASP A 227 10.26 9.78 -0.07
N SER A 228 8.93 9.90 0.04
CA SER A 228 8.08 8.74 0.34
C SER A 228 8.12 7.69 -0.77
N PHE A 229 8.12 8.11 -2.04
CA PHE A 229 8.29 7.18 -3.17
C PHE A 229 9.65 6.49 -3.13
N ASP A 230 10.75 7.24 -2.94
CA ASP A 230 12.11 6.69 -2.92
C ASP A 230 12.31 5.73 -1.73
N ALA A 231 11.77 6.06 -0.55
CA ALA A 231 11.80 5.18 0.61
C ALA A 231 10.98 3.88 0.41
N GLY A 232 10.04 3.89 -0.53
CA GLY A 232 9.15 2.78 -0.81
C GLY A 232 9.66 1.76 -1.81
N LEU A 233 10.84 1.94 -2.37
CA LEU A 233 11.35 1.12 -3.48
C LEU A 233 11.99 -0.20 -3.01
N HIS A 234 11.14 -1.17 -2.64
CA HIS A 234 11.51 -2.54 -2.24
C HIS A 234 10.76 -3.55 -3.12
N ALA A 235 11.01 -3.48 -4.44
CA ALA A 235 10.25 -4.22 -5.44
C ALA A 235 10.35 -5.75 -5.27
N GLU A 236 11.45 -6.25 -4.72
CA GLU A 236 11.67 -7.68 -4.45
C GLU A 236 10.78 -8.25 -3.33
N ALA A 237 10.29 -7.38 -2.43
CA ALA A 237 9.40 -7.79 -1.34
C ALA A 237 7.92 -7.72 -1.73
N GLN A 238 7.59 -7.02 -2.82
CA GLN A 238 6.22 -6.72 -3.20
C GLN A 238 5.70 -7.61 -4.33
N HIS A 239 4.53 -8.16 -4.12
CA HIS A 239 3.72 -8.90 -5.09
C HIS A 239 2.30 -9.07 -4.56
N THR A 240 1.42 -9.76 -5.31
CA THR A 240 0.02 -9.98 -4.89
C THR A 240 -0.09 -10.42 -3.42
N GLY A 241 -0.87 -9.68 -2.66
CA GLY A 241 -1.12 -9.93 -1.22
C GLY A 241 -0.20 -9.15 -0.28
N TYR A 242 0.98 -8.71 -0.72
CA TYR A 242 2.00 -8.08 0.12
C TYR A 242 2.51 -6.80 -0.53
N TYR A 243 2.29 -5.63 0.11
CA TYR A 243 2.54 -4.35 -0.54
C TYR A 243 3.32 -3.38 0.35
N ASN A 244 4.29 -2.71 -0.26
CA ASN A 244 4.93 -1.54 0.31
C ASN A 244 3.92 -0.38 0.37
N ASP A 245 3.79 0.23 1.53
CA ASP A 245 2.94 1.37 1.78
C ASP A 245 3.80 2.64 1.77
N LEU A 246 3.61 3.45 0.73
CA LEU A 246 4.32 4.71 0.50
C LEU A 246 3.74 5.87 1.32
N ASP A 247 2.87 5.58 2.28
CA ASP A 247 2.05 6.52 3.02
C ASP A 247 0.80 7.00 2.28
N MET A 248 -0.02 7.74 3.01
CA MET A 248 -1.30 8.26 2.55
C MET A 248 -1.13 9.30 1.44
N MET A 249 -2.10 9.33 0.53
CA MET A 249 -2.12 10.32 -0.53
C MET A 249 -2.60 11.68 0.02
N VAL A 250 -1.81 12.72 -0.25
CA VAL A 250 -2.04 14.10 0.22
C VAL A 250 -2.54 15.02 -0.90
N MET A 251 -3.09 14.45 -1.97
CA MET A 251 -3.61 15.17 -3.14
C MET A 251 -4.66 16.21 -2.72
N GLY A 252 -4.58 17.40 -3.32
CA GLY A 252 -5.47 18.51 -3.00
C GLY A 252 -5.22 19.22 -1.67
N MET A 253 -4.24 18.78 -0.86
CA MET A 253 -3.80 19.50 0.34
C MET A 253 -2.98 20.76 -0.01
N ARG A 254 -2.75 21.60 0.96
CA ARG A 254 -1.99 22.85 0.78
C ARG A 254 -0.58 22.56 0.27
N GLY A 255 -0.18 23.22 -0.82
CA GLY A 255 1.10 23.04 -1.50
C GLY A 255 1.03 22.11 -2.71
N MET A 256 0.01 21.27 -2.79
CA MET A 256 -0.20 20.39 -3.96
C MET A 256 -0.66 21.23 -5.17
N THR A 257 0.05 21.07 -6.27
CA THR A 257 -0.32 21.60 -7.58
C THR A 257 -0.92 20.51 -8.44
N ASP A 258 -1.59 20.85 -9.55
CA ASP A 258 -2.13 19.85 -10.48
C ASP A 258 -1.02 18.92 -11.03
N ALA A 259 0.19 19.43 -11.24
CA ALA A 259 1.34 18.62 -11.66
C ALA A 259 1.77 17.65 -10.55
N LEU A 260 1.86 18.13 -9.31
CA LEU A 260 2.23 17.29 -8.18
C LEU A 260 1.14 16.26 -7.85
N ASP A 261 -0.15 16.60 -7.99
CA ASP A 261 -1.25 15.65 -7.86
C ASP A 261 -1.14 14.52 -8.91
N ARG A 262 -0.81 14.85 -10.18
CA ARG A 262 -0.57 13.82 -11.21
C ARG A 262 0.65 12.97 -10.90
N THR A 263 1.73 13.59 -10.45
CA THR A 263 2.96 12.89 -10.04
C THR A 263 2.67 11.93 -8.89
N HIS A 264 1.99 12.40 -7.85
CA HIS A 264 1.61 11.58 -6.70
C HIS A 264 0.74 10.39 -7.13
N MET A 265 -0.37 10.65 -7.82
CA MET A 265 -1.25 9.59 -8.32
C MET A 265 -0.50 8.58 -9.20
N GLY A 266 0.36 9.06 -10.10
CA GLY A 266 1.09 8.20 -11.02
C GLY A 266 2.12 7.31 -10.34
N LEU A 267 2.87 7.85 -9.36
CA LEU A 267 3.87 7.10 -8.60
C LEU A 267 3.22 6.03 -7.71
N TRP A 268 2.13 6.35 -7.01
CA TRP A 268 1.38 5.37 -6.21
C TRP A 268 0.72 4.29 -7.09
N ALA A 269 0.12 4.69 -8.22
CA ALA A 269 -0.49 3.74 -9.14
C ALA A 269 0.52 2.77 -9.76
N ILE A 270 1.66 3.27 -10.28
CA ILE A 270 2.67 2.38 -10.87
C ILE A 270 3.32 1.49 -9.81
N SER A 271 3.41 1.96 -8.56
CA SER A 271 3.94 1.18 -7.43
C SER A 271 2.96 0.15 -6.89
N SER A 272 1.71 0.11 -7.34
CA SER A 272 0.62 -0.65 -6.69
C SER A 272 0.58 -0.42 -5.16
N ALA A 273 0.97 0.78 -4.72
CA ALA A 273 0.94 1.16 -3.32
C ALA A 273 -0.49 1.40 -2.84
N PRO A 274 -0.82 1.20 -1.56
CA PRO A 274 -2.15 1.48 -1.05
C PRO A 274 -2.63 2.88 -1.39
N LEU A 275 -3.74 3.02 -2.13
CA LEU A 275 -4.35 4.31 -2.41
C LEU A 275 -5.26 4.71 -1.24
N MET A 276 -4.64 5.20 -0.17
CA MET A 276 -5.31 5.67 1.03
C MET A 276 -5.24 7.21 1.08
N VAL A 277 -6.37 7.89 0.85
CA VAL A 277 -6.43 9.36 0.79
C VAL A 277 -6.45 9.94 2.19
N GLY A 278 -5.51 10.82 2.53
CA GLY A 278 -5.43 11.51 3.83
C GLY A 278 -6.06 12.91 3.82
N SER A 279 -6.47 13.40 2.66
CA SER A 279 -7.07 14.74 2.50
C SER A 279 -8.52 14.79 2.96
N ASP A 280 -9.01 15.97 3.33
CA ASP A 280 -10.43 16.22 3.55
C ASP A 280 -11.21 16.09 2.23
N LEU A 281 -11.94 14.99 2.06
CA LEU A 281 -12.67 14.67 0.83
C LEU A 281 -13.71 15.71 0.46
N THR A 282 -14.23 16.47 1.43
CA THR A 282 -15.23 17.51 1.19
C THR A 282 -14.66 18.77 0.53
N ARG A 283 -13.34 18.90 0.55
CA ARG A 283 -12.60 20.03 -0.01
C ARG A 283 -11.88 19.74 -1.32
N LEU A 284 -11.89 18.49 -1.78
CA LEU A 284 -11.22 18.10 -3.02
C LEU A 284 -11.83 18.79 -4.24
N SER A 285 -10.97 19.26 -5.13
CA SER A 285 -11.38 19.79 -6.43
C SER A 285 -11.94 18.69 -7.33
N ARG A 286 -12.74 19.06 -8.33
CA ARG A 286 -13.19 18.10 -9.36
C ARG A 286 -12.01 17.51 -10.13
N ALA A 287 -10.95 18.28 -10.35
CA ALA A 287 -9.74 17.81 -11.03
C ALA A 287 -9.03 16.75 -10.20
N THR A 288 -8.83 16.97 -8.91
CA THR A 288 -8.23 15.99 -7.99
C THR A 288 -9.07 14.70 -7.91
N VAL A 289 -10.41 14.82 -7.77
CA VAL A 289 -11.30 13.65 -7.79
C VAL A 289 -11.22 12.90 -9.13
N SER A 290 -11.12 13.61 -10.25
CA SER A 290 -10.96 12.99 -11.58
C SER A 290 -9.64 12.21 -11.71
N LEU A 291 -8.55 12.68 -11.10
CA LEU A 291 -7.29 11.93 -11.03
C LEU A 291 -7.42 10.67 -10.16
N LEU A 292 -8.00 10.81 -8.96
CA LEU A 292 -8.23 9.69 -8.04
C LEU A 292 -9.13 8.60 -8.64
N THR A 293 -10.04 8.98 -9.54
CA THR A 293 -10.97 8.05 -10.20
C THR A 293 -10.60 7.73 -11.66
N ASN A 294 -9.37 8.06 -12.09
CA ASN A 294 -8.89 7.75 -13.43
C ASN A 294 -8.81 6.24 -13.63
N LYS A 295 -9.64 5.72 -14.52
CA LYS A 295 -9.81 4.27 -14.74
C LYS A 295 -8.53 3.59 -15.22
N GLU A 296 -7.69 4.25 -16.02
CA GLU A 296 -6.45 3.67 -16.52
C GLU A 296 -5.37 3.63 -15.43
N ALA A 297 -5.24 4.69 -14.63
CA ALA A 297 -4.35 4.72 -13.47
C ALA A 297 -4.76 3.66 -12.42
N LEU A 298 -6.07 3.52 -12.17
CA LEU A 298 -6.59 2.47 -11.28
C LEU A 298 -6.38 1.06 -11.84
N ALA A 299 -6.49 0.86 -13.15
CA ALA A 299 -6.18 -0.43 -13.77
C ALA A 299 -4.69 -0.79 -13.65
N ILE A 300 -3.80 0.20 -13.70
CA ILE A 300 -2.37 0.03 -13.44
C ILE A 300 -2.12 -0.37 -11.98
N HIS A 301 -2.76 0.33 -11.04
CA HIS A 301 -2.69 0.03 -9.61
C HIS A 301 -3.17 -1.38 -9.29
N ASN A 302 -4.32 -1.77 -9.85
CA ASN A 302 -5.01 -3.04 -9.58
C ASN A 302 -4.48 -4.21 -10.43
N ASP A 303 -3.32 -4.07 -11.09
CA ASP A 303 -2.76 -5.18 -11.87
C ASP A 303 -2.56 -6.43 -10.99
N PRO A 304 -3.02 -7.62 -11.44
CA PRO A 304 -2.99 -8.84 -10.63
C PRO A 304 -1.61 -9.25 -10.10
N TYR A 305 -0.52 -8.82 -10.72
CA TYR A 305 0.82 -9.10 -10.20
C TYR A 305 1.20 -8.25 -8.99
N GLY A 306 0.57 -7.10 -8.80
CA GLY A 306 0.81 -6.20 -7.67
C GLY A 306 2.26 -5.70 -7.54
N LEU A 307 3.01 -5.68 -8.64
CA LEU A 307 4.44 -5.35 -8.64
C LEU A 307 4.69 -3.85 -8.49
N GLN A 308 5.86 -3.53 -7.95
CA GLN A 308 6.45 -2.19 -8.04
C GLN A 308 7.22 -2.01 -9.36
N PRO A 309 7.43 -0.74 -9.80
CA PRO A 309 8.27 -0.45 -10.95
C PRO A 309 9.76 -0.63 -10.61
N ILE A 310 10.56 -0.83 -11.64
CA ILE A 310 12.03 -0.73 -11.56
C ILE A 310 12.52 0.46 -12.37
N LYS A 311 13.59 1.12 -11.93
CA LYS A 311 14.23 2.19 -12.69
C LYS A 311 15.00 1.58 -13.86
N VAL A 312 14.58 1.85 -15.08
CA VAL A 312 15.16 1.29 -16.31
C VAL A 312 16.14 2.24 -16.98
N ASP A 313 16.00 3.54 -16.75
CA ASP A 313 16.89 4.55 -17.33
C ASP A 313 16.88 5.87 -16.54
N GLU A 314 17.95 6.65 -16.73
CA GLU A 314 18.07 8.04 -16.29
C GLU A 314 18.86 8.80 -17.35
N PRO A 315 18.22 9.20 -18.48
CA PRO A 315 18.91 9.78 -19.63
C PRO A 315 19.55 11.15 -19.35
N ALA A 316 19.10 11.83 -18.32
CA ALA A 316 19.69 13.04 -17.78
C ALA A 316 19.45 13.09 -16.27
N HIS A 317 20.30 13.80 -15.53
CA HIS A 317 20.13 13.93 -14.07
C HIS A 317 18.75 14.46 -13.72
N GLY A 318 18.02 13.73 -12.85
CA GLY A 318 16.67 14.07 -12.43
C GLY A 318 15.57 13.70 -13.43
N ILE A 319 15.89 13.11 -14.59
CA ILE A 319 14.92 12.58 -15.54
C ILE A 319 14.94 11.07 -15.45
N GLN A 320 13.99 10.49 -14.74
CA GLN A 320 13.96 9.08 -14.42
C GLN A 320 12.89 8.34 -15.21
N ILE A 321 13.23 7.18 -15.74
CA ILE A 321 12.30 6.29 -16.44
C ILE A 321 12.12 5.04 -15.58
N TRP A 322 10.90 4.86 -15.11
CA TRP A 322 10.46 3.72 -14.33
C TRP A 322 9.56 2.85 -15.16
N ALA A 323 9.65 1.54 -15.04
CA ALA A 323 8.80 0.62 -15.77
C ALA A 323 8.33 -0.54 -14.90
N LYS A 324 7.07 -0.95 -15.14
CA LYS A 324 6.43 -2.09 -14.50
C LYS A 324 5.86 -3.03 -15.55
N PRO A 325 6.15 -4.36 -15.48
CA PRO A 325 5.45 -5.35 -16.28
C PRO A 325 4.02 -5.53 -15.74
N MET A 326 3.09 -5.78 -16.63
CA MET A 326 1.70 -6.07 -16.28
C MET A 326 1.38 -7.56 -16.46
N ALA A 327 0.28 -8.02 -15.87
CA ALA A 327 -0.18 -9.39 -16.03
C ALA A 327 -0.53 -9.72 -17.50
N ILE A 328 -0.95 -8.71 -18.28
CA ILE A 328 -1.15 -8.84 -19.72
C ILE A 328 0.22 -8.97 -20.40
N ALA A 329 0.42 -10.07 -21.12
CA ALA A 329 1.67 -10.34 -21.85
C ALA A 329 1.99 -9.21 -22.85
N GLY A 330 3.25 -8.79 -22.89
CA GLY A 330 3.71 -7.69 -23.75
C GLY A 330 3.30 -6.30 -23.29
N ARG A 331 2.51 -6.16 -22.21
CA ARG A 331 2.13 -4.85 -21.65
C ARG A 331 3.11 -4.40 -20.58
N ARG A 332 3.50 -3.12 -20.68
CA ARG A 332 4.29 -2.40 -19.68
C ARG A 332 3.59 -1.10 -19.33
N VAL A 333 3.86 -0.60 -18.12
CA VAL A 333 3.59 0.79 -17.77
C VAL A 333 4.93 1.48 -17.58
N VAL A 334 5.05 2.66 -18.18
CA VAL A 334 6.24 3.51 -18.10
C VAL A 334 5.86 4.82 -17.44
N ALA A 335 6.54 5.16 -16.36
CA ALA A 335 6.47 6.48 -15.75
C ALA A 335 7.76 7.24 -16.07
N ILE A 336 7.63 8.40 -16.69
CA ILE A 336 8.74 9.33 -16.91
C ILE A 336 8.59 10.45 -15.90
N LEU A 337 9.43 10.43 -14.88
CA LEU A 337 9.45 11.40 -13.80
C LEU A 337 10.47 12.49 -14.08
N ASN A 338 10.04 13.73 -14.09
CA ASN A 338 10.89 14.91 -14.18
C ASN A 338 11.01 15.60 -12.81
N ARG A 339 12.17 15.44 -12.18
CA ARG A 339 12.50 16.07 -10.88
C ARG A 339 13.16 17.44 -11.04
N THR A 340 13.27 17.96 -12.28
CA THR A 340 13.95 19.21 -12.57
C THR A 340 13.00 20.39 -12.69
N ASP A 341 13.54 21.61 -12.61
CA ASP A 341 12.77 22.87 -12.74
C ASP A 341 12.45 23.25 -14.20
N ALA A 342 12.82 22.42 -15.17
CA ALA A 342 12.60 22.69 -16.59
C ALA A 342 11.80 21.59 -17.28
N SER A 343 10.88 21.98 -18.18
CA SER A 343 10.23 21.03 -19.06
C SER A 343 11.26 20.35 -19.99
N THR A 344 11.10 19.05 -20.22
CA THR A 344 12.01 18.28 -21.04
C THR A 344 11.29 17.39 -22.06
N GLN A 345 11.96 17.07 -23.16
CA GLN A 345 11.54 16.05 -24.11
C GLN A 345 12.33 14.78 -23.87
N VAL A 346 11.65 13.69 -23.60
CA VAL A 346 12.26 12.40 -23.26
C VAL A 346 11.94 11.37 -24.32
N LYS A 347 12.97 10.73 -24.86
CA LYS A 347 12.82 9.59 -25.76
C LYS A 347 13.07 8.30 -24.96
N VAL A 348 12.09 7.41 -24.93
CA VAL A 348 12.21 6.13 -24.23
C VAL A 348 12.95 5.12 -25.11
N ASN A 349 13.92 4.43 -24.52
CA ASN A 349 14.56 3.28 -25.18
C ASN A 349 13.75 2.01 -24.87
N TRP A 350 12.99 1.55 -25.86
CA TRP A 350 12.09 0.39 -25.72
C TRP A 350 12.82 -0.94 -25.50
N GLU A 351 14.07 -1.06 -25.93
CA GLU A 351 14.85 -2.27 -25.69
C GLU A 351 15.11 -2.52 -24.20
N LYS A 352 15.17 -1.44 -23.40
CA LYS A 352 15.32 -1.49 -21.95
C LYS A 352 14.03 -1.94 -21.23
N LEU A 353 12.92 -2.12 -21.95
CA LEU A 353 11.65 -2.61 -21.40
C LEU A 353 11.44 -4.12 -21.59
N GLY A 354 12.42 -4.86 -22.10
CA GLY A 354 12.29 -6.28 -22.39
C GLY A 354 11.32 -6.60 -23.53
N LEU A 355 11.04 -5.64 -24.40
CA LEU A 355 10.20 -5.81 -25.59
C LEU A 355 11.04 -6.21 -26.80
N LYS A 356 10.42 -6.98 -27.71
CA LYS A 356 11.01 -7.38 -28.98
C LYS A 356 10.70 -6.33 -30.04
N GLY A 357 11.62 -5.38 -30.22
CA GLY A 357 11.47 -4.30 -31.20
C GLY A 357 10.63 -3.12 -30.69
N ALA A 358 10.09 -2.33 -31.61
CA ALA A 358 9.25 -1.19 -31.29
C ALA A 358 7.90 -1.61 -30.72
N PRO A 359 7.30 -0.81 -29.82
CA PRO A 359 5.95 -1.07 -29.30
C PRO A 359 4.90 -1.00 -30.43
N ARG A 360 3.82 -1.77 -30.28
CA ARG A 360 2.66 -1.73 -31.15
C ARG A 360 1.77 -0.52 -30.89
N SER A 361 1.66 -0.12 -29.62
CA SER A 361 0.89 1.06 -29.21
C SER A 361 1.47 1.71 -27.99
N LEU A 362 1.25 3.00 -27.87
CA LEU A 362 1.59 3.85 -26.74
C LEU A 362 0.37 4.70 -26.39
N ARG A 363 -0.01 4.72 -25.11
CA ARG A 363 -1.19 5.45 -24.66
C ARG A 363 -0.87 6.29 -23.41
N ASN A 364 -1.13 7.58 -23.50
CA ASN A 364 -0.98 8.49 -22.37
C ASN A 364 -2.20 8.34 -21.42
N VAL A 365 -1.95 7.96 -20.18
CA VAL A 365 -2.97 7.68 -19.17
C VAL A 365 -3.75 8.92 -18.75
N TRP A 366 -3.10 10.09 -18.75
CA TRP A 366 -3.73 11.31 -18.22
C TRP A 366 -4.79 11.90 -19.16
N ASN A 367 -4.59 11.79 -20.44
CA ASN A 367 -5.52 12.35 -21.44
C ASN A 367 -6.18 11.29 -22.34
N GLY A 368 -5.81 10.02 -22.18
CA GLY A 368 -6.35 8.91 -22.96
C GLY A 368 -5.99 8.95 -24.45
N MET A 369 -4.94 9.69 -24.83
CA MET A 369 -4.53 9.82 -26.24
C MET A 369 -3.46 8.79 -26.59
N ASP A 370 -3.55 8.25 -27.78
CA ASP A 370 -2.49 7.43 -28.35
C ASP A 370 -1.34 8.33 -28.83
N LEU A 371 -0.11 7.85 -28.60
CA LEU A 371 1.12 8.53 -29.00
C LEU A 371 1.72 7.86 -30.24
N ASP A 372 2.46 8.64 -31.04
CA ASP A 372 3.16 8.13 -32.21
C ASP A 372 4.29 7.17 -31.79
N THR A 373 4.19 5.90 -32.20
CA THR A 373 5.19 4.87 -31.91
C THR A 373 6.51 5.08 -32.66
N ALA A 374 6.52 5.78 -33.80
CA ALA A 374 7.72 6.03 -34.60
C ALA A 374 8.60 7.15 -34.01
N ASN A 375 7.96 8.14 -33.35
CA ASN A 375 8.63 9.30 -32.77
C ASN A 375 8.30 9.45 -31.29
N ALA A 376 8.44 8.38 -30.52
CA ALA A 376 8.05 8.34 -29.12
C ALA A 376 8.87 9.27 -28.21
N SER A 377 8.79 10.56 -28.48
CA SER A 377 9.29 11.64 -27.63
C SER A 377 8.13 12.20 -26.81
N VAL A 378 8.29 12.18 -25.49
CA VAL A 378 7.26 12.61 -24.53
C VAL A 378 7.70 13.91 -23.88
N SER A 379 6.88 14.93 -23.94
CA SER A 379 7.10 16.17 -23.19
C SER A 379 6.66 15.98 -21.74
N VAL A 380 7.57 16.23 -20.81
CA VAL A 380 7.28 16.15 -19.37
C VAL A 380 7.60 17.52 -18.74
N PRO A 381 6.59 18.24 -18.24
CA PRO A 381 6.81 19.50 -17.54
C PRO A 381 7.72 19.35 -16.31
N ALA A 382 8.20 20.47 -15.78
CA ALA A 382 8.92 20.51 -14.51
C ALA A 382 8.08 19.90 -13.38
N HIS A 383 8.71 19.09 -12.53
CA HIS A 383 8.08 18.45 -11.35
C HIS A 383 6.81 17.64 -11.67
N ASP A 384 6.71 17.10 -12.88
CA ASP A 384 5.55 16.34 -13.36
C ASP A 384 5.93 14.92 -13.77
N LEU A 385 4.91 14.10 -14.04
CA LEU A 385 5.06 12.72 -14.43
C LEU A 385 4.20 12.41 -15.64
N ALA A 386 4.82 11.87 -16.70
CA ALA A 386 4.09 11.22 -17.79
C ALA A 386 3.93 9.73 -17.46
N LEU A 387 2.68 9.23 -17.53
CA LEU A 387 2.34 7.83 -17.31
C LEU A 387 1.82 7.23 -18.62
N ILE A 388 2.48 6.19 -19.12
CA ILE A 388 2.25 5.64 -20.46
C ILE A 388 2.03 4.13 -20.36
N ILE A 389 0.96 3.64 -20.96
CA ILE A 389 0.77 2.22 -21.23
C ILE A 389 1.45 1.90 -22.56
N VAL A 390 2.27 0.85 -22.56
CA VAL A 390 3.05 0.39 -23.70
C VAL A 390 2.67 -1.04 -24.01
N ASP A 391 2.19 -1.32 -25.20
CA ASP A 391 1.93 -2.67 -25.68
C ASP A 391 2.96 -3.06 -26.75
N GLY A 392 3.54 -4.24 -26.60
CA GLY A 392 4.54 -4.79 -27.53
C GLY A 392 4.56 -6.31 -27.44
N ASP A 393 5.62 -6.91 -27.98
CA ASP A 393 5.88 -8.33 -27.85
C ASP A 393 7.00 -8.56 -26.83
N ASP A 394 6.78 -9.49 -25.89
CA ASP A 394 7.81 -9.87 -24.92
C ASP A 394 9.01 -10.52 -25.64
N LYS A 395 10.23 -10.20 -25.20
CA LYS A 395 11.38 -11.11 -25.45
C LYS A 395 11.07 -12.45 -24.80
N ALA A 396 11.50 -13.52 -25.45
CA ALA A 396 11.32 -14.86 -24.87
C ALA A 396 11.98 -14.95 -23.48
N PRO A 397 11.30 -15.49 -22.47
CA PRO A 397 11.91 -15.70 -21.16
C PRO A 397 12.93 -16.83 -21.21
N VAL A 398 13.81 -16.86 -20.23
CA VAL A 398 14.60 -18.05 -19.91
C VAL A 398 13.81 -18.86 -18.90
N GLU A 399 13.54 -20.13 -19.24
CA GLU A 399 12.72 -21.02 -18.41
C GLU A 399 13.60 -21.85 -17.47
N TYR A 400 13.23 -21.91 -16.20
CA TYR A 400 13.87 -22.71 -15.17
C TYR A 400 12.84 -23.65 -14.53
N PRO A 401 12.85 -24.96 -14.86
CA PRO A 401 11.94 -25.91 -14.24
C PRO A 401 12.26 -26.10 -12.77
N ALA A 402 11.23 -26.28 -11.97
CA ALA A 402 11.40 -26.64 -10.56
C ALA A 402 11.82 -28.12 -10.45
N ASN A 403 12.75 -28.40 -9.55
CA ASN A 403 13.08 -29.74 -9.11
C ASN A 403 12.66 -29.86 -7.64
N GLN A 404 11.54 -30.55 -7.42
CA GLN A 404 10.82 -30.52 -6.14
C GLN A 404 10.50 -29.05 -5.78
N ASP A 405 10.93 -28.57 -4.61
CA ASP A 405 10.69 -27.21 -4.14
C ASP A 405 11.91 -26.29 -4.35
N ASN A 406 12.71 -26.54 -5.39
CA ASN A 406 13.90 -25.75 -5.70
C ASN A 406 13.99 -25.40 -7.18
N ILE A 407 14.49 -24.21 -7.47
CA ILE A 407 14.87 -23.74 -8.79
C ILE A 407 16.32 -23.29 -8.71
N THR A 408 17.18 -23.83 -9.58
CA THR A 408 18.62 -23.57 -9.56
C THR A 408 19.16 -23.14 -10.93
N GLY A 409 20.34 -22.57 -10.95
CA GLY A 409 21.00 -22.15 -12.19
C GLY A 409 20.42 -20.88 -12.78
N ILE A 410 19.65 -20.11 -12.01
CA ILE A 410 19.08 -18.84 -12.44
C ILE A 410 20.23 -17.91 -12.78
N GLN A 411 20.26 -17.44 -14.02
CA GLN A 411 21.19 -16.39 -14.42
C GLN A 411 20.60 -15.05 -14.08
N ALA A 412 20.83 -14.60 -12.85
CA ALA A 412 20.39 -13.30 -12.43
C ALA A 412 21.17 -12.21 -13.13
N THR A 413 20.48 -11.23 -13.54
CA THR A 413 20.92 -10.14 -14.32
C THR A 413 21.65 -9.07 -13.50
N ARG A 414 22.10 -8.03 -14.18
CA ARG A 414 22.85 -6.91 -13.63
C ARG A 414 22.04 -6.02 -12.67
N GLY A 415 20.71 -6.24 -12.56
CA GLY A 415 19.78 -5.48 -11.72
C GLY A 415 18.55 -6.30 -11.31
N PRO A 416 17.54 -5.68 -10.67
CA PRO A 416 16.26 -6.31 -10.40
C PRO A 416 15.64 -6.85 -11.69
N THR A 417 15.07 -8.07 -11.63
CA THR A 417 14.65 -8.78 -12.84
C THR A 417 13.24 -9.31 -12.67
N PHE A 418 12.37 -9.06 -13.66
CA PHE A 418 11.02 -9.60 -13.66
C PHE A 418 11.03 -11.10 -13.95
N ALA A 419 10.23 -11.83 -13.16
CA ALA A 419 9.99 -13.25 -13.35
C ALA A 419 8.50 -13.60 -13.16
N ARG A 420 8.06 -14.69 -13.79
CA ARG A 420 6.75 -15.32 -13.59
C ARG A 420 6.95 -16.68 -12.97
N LEU A 421 6.41 -16.89 -11.77
CA LEU A 421 6.40 -18.18 -11.11
C LEU A 421 5.09 -18.90 -11.46
N GLN A 422 5.21 -20.09 -12.01
CA GLN A 422 4.07 -20.99 -12.26
C GLN A 422 3.95 -22.00 -11.13
N TYR A 423 2.74 -22.19 -10.61
CA TYR A 423 2.47 -23.05 -9.46
C TYR A 423 1.10 -23.75 -9.61
N ALA A 424 0.84 -24.72 -8.76
CA ALA A 424 -0.48 -25.32 -8.56
C ALA A 424 -0.79 -25.36 -7.06
N ASN A 425 -1.94 -24.80 -6.70
CA ASN A 425 -2.49 -24.87 -5.34
C ASN A 425 -3.88 -25.48 -5.36
N THR A 426 -4.00 -26.72 -4.90
CA THR A 426 -5.26 -27.48 -4.90
C THR A 426 -5.95 -27.50 -3.52
N SER A 427 -5.45 -26.72 -2.55
CA SER A 427 -5.97 -26.71 -1.17
C SER A 427 -7.33 -26.04 -1.00
N GLY A 428 -7.79 -25.27 -2.00
CA GLY A 428 -9.05 -24.52 -1.92
C GLY A 428 -8.95 -23.20 -1.13
N HIS A 429 -7.80 -22.85 -0.57
CA HIS A 429 -7.52 -21.60 0.13
C HIS A 429 -6.16 -21.01 -0.29
N VAL A 430 -5.88 -19.77 0.08
CA VAL A 430 -4.56 -19.16 -0.13
C VAL A 430 -3.52 -19.89 0.71
N VAL A 431 -2.40 -20.25 0.10
CA VAL A 431 -1.25 -20.87 0.78
C VAL A 431 -0.11 -19.88 0.84
N VAL A 432 0.45 -19.70 2.04
CA VAL A 432 1.66 -18.86 2.23
C VAL A 432 2.89 -19.75 2.12
N VAL A 433 3.76 -19.46 1.16
CA VAL A 433 4.99 -20.18 0.88
C VAL A 433 6.18 -19.26 1.16
N GLN A 434 7.12 -19.69 1.99
CA GLN A 434 8.38 -18.97 2.20
C GLN A 434 9.32 -19.21 1.03
N VAL A 435 9.95 -18.16 0.53
CA VAL A 435 10.92 -18.21 -0.56
C VAL A 435 12.25 -17.67 -0.07
N LYS A 436 13.31 -18.42 -0.30
CA LYS A 436 14.68 -18.06 0.10
C LYS A 436 15.64 -18.33 -1.03
N ASN A 437 16.80 -17.71 -0.97
CA ASN A 437 17.95 -18.05 -1.81
C ASN A 437 19.25 -18.14 -0.98
N THR A 438 20.28 -18.66 -1.58
CA THR A 438 21.60 -18.81 -0.93
C THR A 438 22.31 -17.46 -0.70
N SER A 439 21.90 -16.37 -1.35
CA SER A 439 22.46 -15.04 -1.16
C SER A 439 21.83 -14.22 -0.03
N GLY A 440 20.87 -14.80 0.71
CA GLY A 440 20.23 -14.17 1.87
C GLY A 440 18.91 -13.46 1.57
N PHE A 441 18.39 -13.52 0.34
CA PHE A 441 17.04 -13.07 0.05
C PHE A 441 16.01 -13.99 0.69
N SER A 442 14.98 -13.40 1.30
CA SER A 442 13.83 -14.11 1.85
C SER A 442 12.58 -13.27 1.69
N THR A 443 11.48 -13.91 1.27
CA THR A 443 10.15 -13.31 1.21
C THR A 443 9.10 -14.41 1.40
N ALA A 444 7.81 -14.05 1.48
CA ALA A 444 6.71 -15.00 1.43
C ALA A 444 5.85 -14.73 0.19
N LEU A 445 5.27 -15.77 -0.37
CA LEU A 445 4.30 -15.70 -1.46
C LEU A 445 2.94 -16.15 -0.97
N ALA A 446 1.91 -15.35 -1.22
CA ALA A 446 0.52 -15.77 -1.05
C ALA A 446 0.04 -16.37 -2.38
N LEU A 447 -0.12 -17.67 -2.43
CA LEU A 447 -0.51 -18.42 -3.62
C LEU A 447 -2.01 -18.77 -3.58
N PRO A 448 -2.88 -18.06 -4.33
CA PRO A 448 -4.29 -18.38 -4.42
C PRO A 448 -4.57 -19.81 -4.90
N PRO A 449 -5.74 -20.38 -4.57
CA PRO A 449 -6.14 -21.67 -5.09
C PRO A 449 -6.25 -21.63 -6.63
N THR A 450 -5.86 -22.75 -7.27
CA THR A 450 -5.88 -22.88 -8.73
C THR A 450 -7.01 -23.82 -9.17
N VAL A 451 -7.60 -23.54 -10.34
CA VAL A 451 -8.65 -24.37 -10.93
C VAL A 451 -8.06 -25.21 -12.06
N GLY A 452 -8.28 -26.53 -11.99
CA GLY A 452 -7.86 -27.45 -13.04
C GLY A 452 -6.33 -27.67 -13.15
N SER A 453 -5.89 -28.15 -14.30
CA SER A 453 -4.49 -28.51 -14.56
C SER A 453 -3.60 -27.35 -15.01
N GLU A 454 -4.15 -26.20 -15.36
CA GLU A 454 -3.39 -25.06 -15.89
C GLU A 454 -2.50 -24.40 -14.85
N GLY A 455 -2.90 -24.44 -13.58
CA GLY A 455 -2.17 -23.82 -12.49
C GLY A 455 -2.40 -22.30 -12.40
N GLY A 456 -1.61 -21.64 -11.56
CA GLY A 456 -1.58 -20.20 -11.35
C GLY A 456 -0.25 -19.59 -11.77
N THR A 457 -0.25 -18.28 -11.94
CA THR A 457 0.96 -17.51 -12.21
C THR A 457 1.00 -16.30 -11.28
N ILE A 458 2.16 -16.06 -10.67
CA ILE A 458 2.43 -14.87 -9.87
C ILE A 458 3.64 -14.14 -10.46
N GLY A 459 3.59 -12.82 -10.48
CA GLY A 459 4.72 -11.97 -10.87
C GLY A 459 5.66 -11.73 -9.69
N LEU A 460 6.96 -11.68 -9.95
CA LEU A 460 8.00 -11.42 -8.95
C LEU A 460 9.04 -10.48 -9.53
N ILE A 461 9.66 -9.67 -8.69
CA ILE A 461 10.93 -9.01 -9.01
C ILE A 461 12.04 -9.73 -8.23
N LEU A 462 12.91 -10.38 -8.94
CA LEU A 462 14.07 -11.05 -8.35
C LEU A 462 15.17 -10.02 -8.07
N PRO A 463 15.79 -10.04 -6.89
CA PRO A 463 16.93 -9.18 -6.58
C PRO A 463 18.15 -9.53 -7.45
N ARG A 464 19.03 -8.56 -7.61
CA ARG A 464 20.30 -8.76 -8.28
C ARG A 464 21.08 -9.93 -7.66
N GLY A 465 21.64 -10.82 -8.49
CA GLY A 465 22.48 -11.92 -8.04
C GLY A 465 21.70 -13.18 -7.63
N THR A 466 20.38 -13.24 -7.82
CA THR A 466 19.60 -14.47 -7.57
C THR A 466 20.08 -15.59 -8.49
N ALA A 467 20.64 -16.66 -7.92
CA ALA A 467 21.12 -17.84 -8.66
C ALA A 467 20.26 -19.07 -8.39
N ASP A 468 19.49 -19.06 -7.31
CA ASP A 468 18.64 -20.17 -6.87
C ASP A 468 17.46 -19.63 -6.07
N LEU A 469 16.40 -20.42 -5.97
CA LEU A 469 15.25 -20.20 -5.09
C LEU A 469 14.85 -21.54 -4.45
N SER A 470 14.60 -21.52 -3.16
CA SER A 470 13.98 -22.62 -2.41
C SER A 470 12.62 -22.18 -1.87
N PHE A 471 11.65 -23.07 -1.91
CA PHE A 471 10.28 -22.83 -1.50
C PHE A 471 9.93 -23.72 -0.32
N GLU A 472 9.53 -23.12 0.81
CA GLU A 472 9.16 -23.84 2.03
C GLU A 472 7.66 -23.71 2.28
N GLY A 473 6.93 -24.82 2.31
CA GLY A 473 5.48 -24.88 2.53
C GLY A 473 4.81 -25.96 1.63
N GLN A 474 4.23 -26.98 2.25
CA GLN A 474 3.92 -28.24 1.59
C GLN A 474 2.60 -28.32 0.80
N GLN A 475 1.88 -27.20 0.57
CA GLN A 475 0.52 -27.25 0.01
C GLN A 475 0.38 -26.73 -1.42
N ALA A 476 1.44 -26.18 -1.99
CA ALA A 476 1.45 -25.75 -3.38
C ALA A 476 2.65 -26.35 -4.12
N ALA A 477 2.41 -26.88 -5.33
CA ALA A 477 3.47 -27.40 -6.18
C ALA A 477 4.03 -26.28 -7.06
N ILE A 478 5.32 -25.99 -6.93
CA ILE A 478 6.04 -25.06 -7.80
C ILE A 478 6.40 -25.80 -9.09
N ARG A 479 6.11 -25.20 -10.26
CA ARG A 479 6.33 -25.83 -11.57
C ARG A 479 7.55 -25.32 -12.29
N LYS A 480 7.62 -24.00 -12.51
CA LYS A 480 8.75 -23.34 -13.18
C LYS A 480 8.79 -21.85 -12.92
N LEU A 481 9.92 -21.27 -13.22
CA LEU A 481 10.16 -19.83 -13.22
C LEU A 481 10.53 -19.38 -14.63
N ASP A 482 9.80 -18.43 -15.17
CA ASP A 482 10.10 -17.76 -16.44
C ASP A 482 10.75 -16.41 -16.13
N VAL A 483 12.02 -16.23 -16.48
CA VAL A 483 12.81 -15.01 -16.19
C VAL A 483 12.92 -14.16 -17.45
N TYR A 484 12.51 -12.90 -17.34
CA TYR A 484 12.49 -11.92 -18.44
C TYR A 484 13.67 -10.97 -18.29
N LEU A 485 14.60 -11.03 -19.22
CA LEU A 485 15.76 -10.14 -19.25
C LEU A 485 15.36 -8.77 -19.84
N TRP A 486 15.51 -7.73 -19.06
CA TRP A 486 15.22 -6.34 -19.40
C TRP A 486 16.51 -5.57 -19.71
#